data_ae4c2d069e97c3dea04d36e4869a0e3e
#
_entry.id   ae4c2d069e97c3dea04d36e4869a0e3e
#
_cell.length_a   1.000
_cell.length_b   1.000
_cell.length_c   1.000
_cell.angle_alpha   90.00
_cell.angle_beta   90.00
_cell.angle_gamma   90.00
#
_symmetry.space_group_name_H-M   'P 1'
#
loop_
_entity.id
_entity.type
_entity.pdbx_description
1 polymer ?
#
loop_
_entity_poly.entity_id
_entity_poly.type
_entity_poly.pdbx_seq_one_letter_code
_entity_poly.pdbx_strand_id
1 'polypeptide(L)'
;MVINERECRKETVAEVARQIMIAGRTAPKGKGIDLIEIVAVTGETIEALAEATRLASEQTGMKFFLRDAENIRQADAVILVGTRLQSLSLNCGYCGYPTCEKKNGHPAAPCALNMVDLGIAIGSMTAKAADLRVDNRVMFSAGK
;
A
#
# COMPACT_ATOMS: atom_id res chain seq x y z
N MET A 1 5.94 36.88 -7.80
CA MET A 1 6.49 35.60 -7.24
C MET A 1 6.87 34.70 -8.40
N VAL A 2 8.05 34.11 -8.37
CA VAL A 2 8.49 33.11 -9.36
C VAL A 2 8.54 31.75 -8.64
N ILE A 3 7.91 30.74 -9.21
CA ILE A 3 7.92 29.36 -8.69
C ILE A 3 8.72 28.52 -9.67
N ASN A 4 9.80 27.93 -9.19
CA ASN A 4 10.62 27.00 -9.96
C ASN A 4 10.18 25.56 -9.64
N GLU A 5 9.68 24.84 -10.64
CA GLU A 5 9.16 23.46 -10.47
C GLU A 5 10.19 22.53 -9.85
N ARG A 6 11.45 22.60 -10.26
CA ARG A 6 12.52 21.73 -9.75
C ARG A 6 12.80 21.93 -8.25
N GLU A 7 12.55 23.12 -7.73
CA GLU A 7 12.78 23.45 -6.32
C GLU A 7 11.61 23.03 -5.43
N CYS A 8 10.36 23.08 -5.95
CA CYS A 8 9.17 22.70 -5.18
C CYS A 8 8.68 21.27 -5.46
N ARG A 9 9.33 20.51 -6.35
CA ARG A 9 8.89 19.18 -6.77
C ARG A 9 8.60 18.22 -5.62
N LYS A 10 9.50 18.12 -4.65
CA LYS A 10 9.35 17.18 -3.51
C LYS A 10 8.14 17.54 -2.64
N GLU A 11 7.89 18.80 -2.42
CA GLU A 11 6.72 19.29 -1.69
C GLU A 11 5.44 18.99 -2.47
N THR A 12 5.46 19.28 -3.78
CA THR A 12 4.33 18.99 -4.69
C THR A 12 4.00 17.50 -4.72
N VAL A 13 5.00 16.61 -4.79
CA VAL A 13 4.80 15.16 -4.76
C VAL A 13 4.19 14.72 -3.43
N ALA A 14 4.60 15.29 -2.31
CA ALA A 14 4.00 14.98 -1.01
C ALA A 14 2.52 15.39 -0.95
N GLU A 15 2.14 16.52 -1.54
CA GLU A 15 0.73 16.95 -1.64
C GLU A 15 -0.07 16.03 -2.56
N VAL A 16 0.48 15.66 -3.70
CA VAL A 16 -0.13 14.70 -4.63
C VAL A 16 -0.32 13.34 -3.95
N ALA A 17 0.65 12.87 -3.15
CA ALA A 17 0.52 11.63 -2.39
C ALA A 17 -0.70 11.66 -1.45
N ARG A 18 -0.96 12.79 -0.76
CA ARG A 18 -2.17 12.96 0.07
C ARG A 18 -3.46 12.79 -0.73
N GLN A 19 -3.54 13.36 -1.94
CA GLN A 19 -4.71 13.21 -2.81
C GLN A 19 -4.90 11.75 -3.27
N ILE A 20 -3.81 11.04 -3.57
CA ILE A 20 -3.84 9.62 -3.93
C ILE A 20 -4.35 8.79 -2.73
N MET A 21 -3.90 9.06 -1.51
CA MET A 21 -4.37 8.38 -0.30
C MET A 21 -5.89 8.52 -0.10
N ILE A 22 -6.46 9.69 -0.42
CA ILE A 22 -7.92 9.92 -0.36
C ILE A 22 -8.65 8.97 -1.32
N ALA A 23 -8.13 8.73 -2.53
CA ALA A 23 -8.73 7.80 -3.49
C ALA A 23 -8.78 6.36 -2.96
N GLY A 24 -7.76 5.92 -2.22
CA GLY A 24 -7.76 4.63 -1.52
C GLY A 24 -8.77 4.61 -0.36
N ARG A 25 -8.85 5.70 0.41
CA ARG A 25 -9.78 5.80 1.54
C ARG A 25 -11.24 5.76 1.10
N THR A 26 -11.59 6.42 0.01
CA THR A 26 -12.96 6.52 -0.52
C THR A 26 -13.34 5.38 -1.46
N ALA A 27 -12.43 4.48 -1.80
CA ALA A 27 -12.72 3.29 -2.60
C ALA A 27 -13.77 2.41 -1.90
N PRO A 28 -14.65 1.71 -2.64
CA PRO A 28 -15.64 0.81 -2.07
C PRO A 28 -15.00 -0.27 -1.19
N LYS A 29 -15.64 -0.61 -0.07
CA LYS A 29 -15.24 -1.69 0.84
C LYS A 29 -16.40 -2.59 1.15
N GLY A 30 -16.11 -3.87 1.32
CA GLY A 30 -17.09 -4.87 1.69
C GLY A 30 -17.84 -4.46 2.96
N LYS A 31 -19.18 -4.52 2.91
CA LYS A 31 -20.06 -4.17 4.04
C LYS A 31 -19.93 -2.71 4.50
N GLY A 32 -19.22 -1.85 3.76
CA GLY A 32 -18.93 -0.48 4.19
C GLY A 32 -17.96 -0.38 5.37
N ILE A 33 -17.27 -1.45 5.72
CA ILE A 33 -16.31 -1.48 6.84
C ILE A 33 -14.91 -1.23 6.28
N ASP A 34 -14.32 -0.12 6.68
CA ASP A 34 -12.97 0.27 6.25
C ASP A 34 -11.89 -0.29 7.20
N LEU A 35 -11.17 -1.30 6.73
CA LEU A 35 -10.04 -1.91 7.42
C LEU A 35 -8.71 -1.57 6.74
N ILE A 36 -8.71 -0.66 5.77
CA ILE A 36 -7.51 -0.29 5.01
C ILE A 36 -6.69 0.72 5.80
N GLU A 37 -5.41 0.44 5.96
CA GLU A 37 -4.42 1.36 6.50
C GLU A 37 -3.58 1.92 5.35
N ILE A 38 -3.39 3.23 5.34
CA ILE A 38 -2.66 3.94 4.27
C ILE A 38 -1.69 4.93 4.93
N VAL A 39 -0.41 4.81 4.61
CA VAL A 39 0.65 5.66 5.13
C VAL A 39 1.54 6.13 3.99
N ALA A 40 1.89 7.41 3.95
CA ALA A 40 2.88 7.94 3.02
C ALA A 40 4.23 8.14 3.74
N VAL A 41 5.29 7.71 3.08
CA VAL A 41 6.69 7.87 3.51
C VAL A 41 7.38 8.80 2.52
N THR A 42 8.07 9.81 3.03
CA THR A 42 8.82 10.81 2.24
C THR A 42 10.15 11.14 2.92
N GLY A 43 11.03 11.83 2.20
CA GLY A 43 12.29 12.33 2.75
C GLY A 43 13.22 11.23 3.26
N GLU A 44 13.87 11.46 4.39
CA GLU A 44 14.89 10.55 4.94
C GLU A 44 14.35 9.16 5.31
N THR A 45 13.06 9.05 5.61
CA THR A 45 12.42 7.77 5.97
C THR A 45 12.36 6.80 4.78
N ILE A 46 12.47 7.29 3.54
CA ILE A 46 12.56 6.46 2.34
C ILE A 46 13.80 5.56 2.37
N GLU A 47 14.96 6.09 2.79
CA GLU A 47 16.17 5.28 2.89
C GLU A 47 16.04 4.18 3.94
N ALA A 48 15.43 4.47 5.09
CA ALA A 48 15.18 3.46 6.12
C ALA A 48 14.25 2.35 5.61
N LEU A 49 13.21 2.69 4.83
CA LEU A 49 12.32 1.73 4.20
C LEU A 49 13.04 0.89 3.14
N ALA A 50 13.87 1.52 2.32
CA ALA A 50 14.66 0.83 1.29
C ALA A 50 15.64 -0.16 1.93
N GLU A 51 16.32 0.24 3.00
CA GLU A 51 17.26 -0.64 3.72
C GLU A 51 16.53 -1.82 4.38
N ALA A 52 15.37 -1.59 5.01
CA ALA A 52 14.55 -2.67 5.55
C ALA A 52 14.11 -3.66 4.45
N THR A 53 13.75 -3.15 3.27
CA THR A 53 13.40 -3.97 2.11
C THR A 53 14.60 -4.77 1.60
N ARG A 54 15.80 -4.17 1.57
CA ARG A 54 17.05 -4.86 1.21
C ARG A 54 17.36 -6.01 2.17
N LEU A 55 17.27 -5.76 3.48
CA LEU A 55 17.49 -6.77 4.52
C LEU A 55 16.50 -7.94 4.41
N ALA A 56 15.26 -7.70 4.00
CA ALA A 56 14.29 -8.76 3.73
C ALA A 56 14.77 -9.73 2.63
N SER A 57 15.56 -9.26 1.65
CA SER A 57 16.20 -10.14 0.65
C SER A 57 17.18 -11.11 1.30
N GLU A 58 17.99 -10.64 2.25
CA GLU A 58 18.96 -11.50 2.95
C GLU A 58 18.26 -12.55 3.81
N GLN A 59 17.18 -12.17 4.49
CA GLN A 59 16.40 -13.05 5.36
C GLN A 59 15.61 -14.12 4.60
N THR A 60 15.08 -13.77 3.42
CA THR A 60 14.17 -14.62 2.64
C THR A 60 14.83 -15.32 1.46
N GLY A 61 16.00 -14.84 1.01
CA GLY A 61 16.66 -15.27 -0.21
C GLY A 61 15.99 -14.78 -1.50
N MET A 62 14.95 -13.95 -1.41
CA MET A 62 14.17 -13.49 -2.56
C MET A 62 14.78 -12.23 -3.18
N LYS A 63 15.38 -12.37 -4.36
CA LYS A 63 16.11 -11.29 -5.05
C LYS A 63 15.25 -10.09 -5.48
N PHE A 64 13.93 -10.24 -5.64
CA PHE A 64 13.07 -9.14 -6.03
C PHE A 64 13.05 -8.00 -4.99
N PHE A 65 13.31 -8.29 -3.72
CA PHE A 65 13.46 -7.26 -2.70
C PHE A 65 14.62 -6.30 -2.97
N LEU A 66 15.73 -6.76 -3.58
CA LEU A 66 16.84 -5.87 -3.95
C LEU A 66 16.43 -4.85 -5.02
N ARG A 67 15.72 -5.33 -6.04
CA ARG A 67 15.17 -4.45 -7.09
C ARG A 67 14.21 -3.43 -6.52
N ASP A 68 13.33 -3.87 -5.62
CA ASP A 68 12.29 -3.03 -5.06
C ASP A 68 12.88 -2.03 -4.05
N ALA A 69 13.91 -2.40 -3.29
CA ALA A 69 14.68 -1.49 -2.46
C ALA A 69 15.30 -0.35 -3.27
N GLU A 70 15.87 -0.66 -4.44
CA GLU A 70 16.44 0.36 -5.33
C GLU A 70 15.35 1.27 -5.93
N ASN A 71 14.19 0.73 -6.29
CA ASN A 71 13.06 1.53 -6.73
C ASN A 71 12.54 2.47 -5.62
N ILE A 72 12.54 2.01 -4.36
CA ILE A 72 12.15 2.82 -3.20
C ILE A 72 13.12 3.99 -3.02
N ARG A 73 14.44 3.78 -3.14
CA ARG A 73 15.44 4.85 -3.03
C ARG A 73 15.26 5.97 -4.05
N GLN A 74 14.79 5.63 -5.25
CA GLN A 74 14.59 6.58 -6.33
C GLN A 74 13.25 7.33 -6.25
N ALA A 75 12.36 6.95 -5.33
CA ALA A 75 11.05 7.56 -5.19
C ALA A 75 11.12 8.85 -4.37
N ASP A 76 10.34 9.85 -4.75
CA ASP A 76 10.11 11.05 -3.94
C ASP A 76 9.07 10.80 -2.82
N ALA A 77 8.18 9.82 -3.01
CA ALA A 77 7.22 9.35 -2.01
C ALA A 77 6.92 7.86 -2.20
N VAL A 78 6.67 7.16 -1.10
CA VAL A 78 6.17 5.78 -1.09
C VAL A 78 4.89 5.73 -0.29
N ILE A 79 3.82 5.19 -0.86
CA ILE A 79 2.55 4.99 -0.15
C ILE A 79 2.45 3.51 0.20
N LEU A 80 2.46 3.21 1.49
CA LEU A 80 2.22 1.88 2.03
C LEU A 80 0.73 1.69 2.23
N VAL A 81 0.19 0.60 1.70
CA VAL A 81 -1.23 0.26 1.80
C VAL A 81 -1.37 -1.16 2.30
N GLY A 82 -2.15 -1.34 3.34
CA GLY A 82 -2.40 -2.64 3.93
C GLY A 82 -3.81 -2.76 4.48
N THR A 83 -4.14 -3.91 5.03
CA THR A 83 -5.42 -4.14 5.71
C THR A 83 -5.19 -4.75 7.09
N ARG A 84 -6.08 -4.47 8.02
CA ARG A 84 -6.08 -5.12 9.34
C ARG A 84 -6.41 -6.61 9.19
N LEU A 85 -5.85 -7.44 10.06
CA LEU A 85 -6.05 -8.91 10.05
C LEU A 85 -7.41 -9.36 10.61
N GLN A 86 -8.41 -8.51 10.58
CA GLN A 86 -9.74 -8.79 11.10
C GLN A 86 -10.68 -9.24 9.96
N SER A 87 -11.65 -10.10 10.24
CA SER A 87 -12.65 -10.51 9.25
C SER A 87 -13.83 -9.55 9.22
N LEU A 88 -14.55 -9.53 8.09
CA LEU A 88 -15.78 -8.76 7.92
C LEU A 88 -17.03 -9.44 8.52
N SER A 89 -16.88 -10.61 9.16
CA SER A 89 -17.97 -11.40 9.76
C SER A 89 -19.12 -11.72 8.79
N LEU A 90 -18.79 -12.02 7.54
CA LEU A 90 -19.76 -12.36 6.47
C LEU A 90 -19.99 -13.86 6.32
N ASN A 91 -19.14 -14.70 6.93
CA ASN A 91 -19.18 -16.16 6.78
C ASN A 91 -19.26 -16.63 5.33
N CYS A 92 -18.60 -15.89 4.41
CA CYS A 92 -18.69 -16.11 2.96
C CYS A 92 -17.92 -17.34 2.47
N GLY A 93 -16.99 -17.89 3.28
CA GLY A 93 -16.20 -19.08 2.91
C GLY A 93 -15.06 -18.84 1.91
N TYR A 94 -14.93 -17.66 1.29
CA TYR A 94 -13.94 -17.40 0.24
C TYR A 94 -12.48 -17.54 0.70
N CYS A 95 -12.20 -17.43 2.00
CA CYS A 95 -10.88 -17.65 2.59
C CYS A 95 -10.59 -19.15 2.88
N GLY A 96 -11.52 -20.06 2.54
CA GLY A 96 -11.40 -21.50 2.78
C GLY A 96 -11.86 -21.96 4.18
N TYR A 97 -12.22 -21.04 5.07
CA TYR A 97 -12.80 -21.36 6.39
C TYR A 97 -14.33 -21.32 6.32
N PRO A 98 -15.03 -22.27 6.98
CA PRO A 98 -16.50 -22.33 6.92
C PRO A 98 -17.18 -21.15 7.64
N THR A 99 -16.52 -20.56 8.62
CA THR A 99 -17.01 -19.37 9.34
C THR A 99 -15.88 -18.39 9.62
N CYS A 100 -16.22 -17.11 9.78
CA CYS A 100 -15.25 -16.09 10.17
C CYS A 100 -14.68 -16.35 11.58
N GLU A 101 -15.44 -16.95 12.50
CA GLU A 101 -14.96 -17.35 13.81
C GLU A 101 -13.79 -18.35 13.69
N LYS A 102 -13.96 -19.40 12.87
CA LYS A 102 -12.88 -20.37 12.61
C LYS A 102 -11.68 -19.74 11.97
N LYS A 103 -11.89 -18.83 10.98
CA LYS A 103 -10.79 -18.05 10.39
C LYS A 103 -10.06 -17.20 11.44
N ASN A 104 -10.76 -16.55 12.35
CA ASN A 104 -10.17 -15.69 13.38
C ASN A 104 -9.31 -16.47 14.39
N GLY A 105 -9.53 -17.76 14.55
CA GLY A 105 -8.64 -18.68 15.28
C GLY A 105 -7.26 -18.85 14.59
N HIS A 106 -7.11 -18.38 13.34
CA HIS A 106 -5.87 -18.40 12.57
C HIS A 106 -5.49 -16.98 12.16
N PRO A 107 -4.93 -16.15 13.06
CA PRO A 107 -4.73 -14.72 12.82
C PRO A 107 -3.84 -14.40 11.62
N ALA A 108 -2.88 -15.28 11.30
CA ALA A 108 -2.03 -15.12 10.13
C ALA A 108 -2.75 -15.35 8.78
N ALA A 109 -3.92 -15.99 8.79
CA ALA A 109 -4.68 -16.20 7.55
C ALA A 109 -5.43 -14.92 7.16
N PRO A 110 -5.26 -14.41 5.93
CA PRO A 110 -5.96 -13.21 5.49
C PRO A 110 -7.46 -13.48 5.28
N CYS A 111 -8.29 -12.45 5.46
CA CYS A 111 -9.66 -12.48 4.98
C CYS A 111 -9.67 -12.20 3.48
N ALA A 112 -10.25 -13.09 2.67
CA ALA A 112 -10.26 -12.93 1.21
C ALA A 112 -10.95 -11.63 0.76
N LEU A 113 -12.03 -11.22 1.41
CA LEU A 113 -12.71 -9.97 1.08
C LEU A 113 -11.87 -8.72 1.43
N ASN A 114 -11.10 -8.77 2.52
CA ASN A 114 -10.17 -7.67 2.82
C ASN A 114 -9.08 -7.55 1.74
N MET A 115 -8.64 -8.67 1.17
CA MET A 115 -7.69 -8.64 0.04
C MET A 115 -8.32 -8.06 -1.22
N VAL A 116 -9.61 -8.32 -1.48
CA VAL A 116 -10.36 -7.68 -2.57
C VAL A 116 -10.46 -6.17 -2.32
N ASP A 117 -10.86 -5.76 -1.11
CA ASP A 117 -10.94 -4.34 -0.73
C ASP A 117 -9.59 -3.63 -0.87
N LEU A 118 -8.50 -4.29 -0.48
CA LEU A 118 -7.14 -3.80 -0.64
C LEU A 118 -6.81 -3.59 -2.13
N GLY A 119 -7.13 -4.57 -2.98
CA GLY A 119 -6.93 -4.47 -4.42
C GLY A 119 -7.74 -3.34 -5.07
N ILE A 120 -8.99 -3.15 -4.65
CA ILE A 120 -9.85 -2.04 -5.11
C ILE A 120 -9.25 -0.69 -4.68
N ALA A 121 -8.80 -0.57 -3.44
CA ALA A 121 -8.16 0.64 -2.93
C ALA A 121 -6.90 0.99 -3.73
N ILE A 122 -6.00 0.01 -3.96
CA ILE A 122 -4.78 0.20 -4.75
C ILE A 122 -5.13 0.58 -6.20
N GLY A 123 -6.10 -0.08 -6.83
CA GLY A 123 -6.56 0.26 -8.18
C GLY A 123 -7.09 1.70 -8.27
N SER A 124 -7.87 2.14 -7.29
CA SER A 124 -8.36 3.52 -7.20
C SER A 124 -7.21 4.53 -7.03
N MET A 125 -6.21 4.20 -6.19
CA MET A 125 -5.04 5.05 -5.97
C MET A 125 -4.17 5.16 -7.23
N THR A 126 -3.94 4.07 -7.95
CA THR A 126 -3.13 4.09 -9.19
C THR A 126 -3.84 4.84 -10.32
N ALA A 127 -5.16 4.72 -10.43
CA ALA A 127 -5.96 5.52 -11.36
C ALA A 127 -5.83 7.01 -11.04
N LYS A 128 -5.93 7.39 -9.75
CA LYS A 128 -5.76 8.78 -9.31
C LYS A 128 -4.35 9.30 -9.58
N ALA A 129 -3.32 8.49 -9.37
CA ALA A 129 -1.94 8.86 -9.70
C ALA A 129 -1.78 9.14 -11.21
N ALA A 130 -2.39 8.33 -12.08
CA ALA A 130 -2.39 8.54 -13.52
C ALA A 130 -3.10 9.85 -13.90
N ASP A 131 -4.26 10.14 -13.31
CA ASP A 131 -4.99 11.41 -13.51
C ASP A 131 -4.14 12.63 -13.13
N LEU A 132 -3.35 12.51 -12.08
CA LEU A 132 -2.46 13.57 -11.59
C LEU A 132 -1.10 13.61 -12.32
N ARG A 133 -0.92 12.80 -13.36
CA ARG A 133 0.30 12.76 -14.18
C ARG A 133 1.56 12.39 -13.38
N VAL A 134 1.42 11.54 -12.36
CA VAL A 134 2.53 11.06 -11.54
C VAL A 134 3.00 9.72 -12.07
N ASP A 135 4.30 9.60 -12.35
CA ASP A 135 4.93 8.31 -12.60
C ASP A 135 4.87 7.46 -11.32
N ASN A 136 4.30 6.27 -11.43
CA ASN A 136 4.07 5.41 -10.28
C ASN A 136 4.28 3.93 -10.60
N ARG A 137 4.60 3.16 -9.57
CA ARG A 137 4.74 1.72 -9.64
C ARG A 137 4.17 1.05 -8.40
N VAL A 138 3.34 0.03 -8.61
CA VAL A 138 2.86 -0.83 -7.52
C VAL A 138 3.90 -1.93 -7.26
N MET A 139 4.26 -2.11 -5.99
CA MET A 139 5.15 -3.16 -5.51
C MET A 139 4.46 -3.95 -4.40
N PHE A 140 4.63 -5.27 -4.40
CA PHE A 140 4.04 -6.15 -3.39
C PHE A 140 5.03 -6.53 -2.28
N SER A 141 6.32 -6.25 -2.47
CA SER A 141 7.39 -6.63 -1.54
C SER A 141 7.25 -5.99 -0.16
N ALA A 142 6.89 -4.71 -0.09
CA ALA A 142 6.74 -3.98 1.17
C ALA A 142 5.53 -4.43 2.01
N GLY A 143 4.69 -5.31 1.49
CA GLY A 143 3.52 -5.87 2.18
C GLY A 143 3.74 -7.28 2.73
N LYS A 144 4.97 -7.80 2.68
CA LYS A 144 5.31 -9.14 3.15
C LYS A 144 5.92 -9.15 4.53
#